data_c055f682e239f8381a0a0c858750e29d
#
_entry.id   c055f682e239f8381a0a0c858750e29d
#
_cell.length_a   1.000
_cell.length_b   1.000
_cell.length_c   1.000
_cell.angle_alpha   90.00
_cell.angle_beta   90.00
_cell.angle_gamma   90.00
#
_symmetry.space_group_name_H-M   'P 1'
#
loop_
_entity.id
_entity.type
_entity.pdbx_description
1 polymer ?
#
loop_
_entity_poly.entity_id
_entity_poly.type
_entity_poly.pdbx_seq_one_letter_code
_entity_poly.pdbx_strand_id
1 'polypeptide(L)'
;MKERFAFMFNNEILADVHFKVGRGGAEQRIPAHKFVLSVGSAVFDAMFNSTLATTEDEITLPDVEPSAFLALLKFLYSDEVSIGPETVMTTLYTAKKYAVPALEKHCVDFLKRNLGPDNAFMLLTQARLFDEPQLAALCLECLDKNTPEALTADGFTDIDIETLSAVLDRDSLRVKESKLFSAVLR
;
A
#
# COMPACT_ATOMS: atom_id res chain seq x y z
N MET A 1 -24.48 13.58 -0.48
CA MET A 1 -23.78 13.56 -1.80
C MET A 1 -23.04 12.25 -2.01
N LYS A 2 -22.38 11.72 -0.97
CA LYS A 2 -21.59 10.46 -1.00
C LYS A 2 -22.37 9.25 -1.55
N GLU A 3 -23.58 8.99 -1.09
CA GLU A 3 -24.39 7.84 -1.52
C GLU A 3 -24.73 7.83 -3.01
N ARG A 4 -24.82 8.99 -3.65
CA ARG A 4 -25.15 9.10 -5.08
C ARG A 4 -24.02 8.65 -5.98
N PHE A 5 -22.77 8.95 -5.62
CA PHE A 5 -21.61 8.52 -6.38
C PHE A 5 -21.19 7.08 -6.02
N ALA A 6 -21.46 6.62 -4.80
CA ALA A 6 -21.21 5.23 -4.41
C ALA A 6 -21.88 4.20 -5.35
N PHE A 7 -23.07 4.53 -5.86
CA PHE A 7 -23.77 3.72 -6.86
C PHE A 7 -22.99 3.55 -8.17
N MET A 8 -22.19 4.54 -8.56
CA MET A 8 -21.40 4.52 -9.80
C MET A 8 -20.09 3.73 -9.66
N PHE A 9 -19.71 3.34 -8.45
CA PHE A 9 -18.51 2.56 -8.21
C PHE A 9 -18.58 1.19 -8.87
N ASN A 10 -17.56 0.86 -9.68
CA ASN A 10 -17.45 -0.39 -10.43
C ASN A 10 -18.73 -0.72 -11.23
N ASN A 11 -19.30 0.28 -11.88
CA ASN A 11 -20.57 0.18 -12.60
C ASN A 11 -20.40 0.75 -14.01
N GLU A 12 -20.90 0.03 -15.01
CA GLU A 12 -20.85 0.43 -16.43
C GLU A 12 -21.78 1.61 -16.77
N ILE A 13 -22.73 1.95 -15.89
CA ILE A 13 -23.65 3.05 -16.15
C ILE A 13 -22.90 4.38 -16.22
N LEU A 14 -22.95 5.01 -17.39
CA LEU A 14 -22.24 6.27 -17.70
C LEU A 14 -20.71 6.18 -17.60
N ALA A 15 -20.13 4.98 -17.56
CA ALA A 15 -18.68 4.82 -17.60
C ALA A 15 -18.14 5.37 -18.94
N ASP A 16 -17.12 6.20 -18.86
CA ASP A 16 -16.46 6.86 -19.99
C ASP A 16 -14.96 6.53 -20.07
N VAL A 17 -14.49 5.64 -19.19
CA VAL A 17 -13.15 5.07 -19.20
C VAL A 17 -13.18 3.68 -18.57
N HIS A 18 -12.28 2.81 -19.06
CA HIS A 18 -12.04 1.48 -18.49
C HIS A 18 -10.57 1.31 -18.15
N PHE A 19 -10.31 0.60 -17.08
CA PHE A 19 -8.95 0.25 -16.67
C PHE A 19 -8.76 -1.25 -16.76
N LYS A 20 -7.70 -1.67 -17.45
CA LYS A 20 -7.21 -3.04 -17.44
C LYS A 20 -6.10 -3.14 -16.40
N VAL A 21 -6.44 -3.63 -15.19
CA VAL A 21 -5.58 -3.58 -14.01
C VAL A 21 -5.01 -4.95 -13.70
N GLY A 22 -3.70 -5.02 -13.39
CA GLY A 22 -3.00 -6.26 -13.10
C GLY A 22 -2.18 -6.80 -14.28
N ARG A 23 -1.57 -7.97 -14.10
CA ARG A 23 -0.70 -8.62 -15.08
C ARG A 23 -0.81 -10.16 -15.03
N GLY A 24 -0.30 -10.82 -16.06
CA GLY A 24 -0.05 -12.26 -16.02
C GLY A 24 -1.29 -13.14 -16.00
N GLY A 25 -2.38 -12.71 -16.64
CA GLY A 25 -3.63 -13.48 -16.71
C GLY A 25 -4.61 -13.24 -15.54
N ALA A 26 -4.21 -12.45 -14.55
CA ALA A 26 -5.07 -11.99 -13.44
C ALA A 26 -5.59 -10.56 -13.65
N GLU A 27 -5.61 -10.09 -14.90
CA GLU A 27 -6.06 -8.76 -15.26
C GLU A 27 -7.56 -8.61 -15.06
N GLN A 28 -7.96 -7.50 -14.48
CA GLN A 28 -9.37 -7.16 -14.30
C GLN A 28 -9.71 -5.88 -15.06
N ARG A 29 -10.80 -5.93 -15.85
CA ARG A 29 -11.35 -4.75 -16.50
C ARG A 29 -12.33 -4.06 -15.56
N ILE A 30 -12.06 -2.79 -15.25
CA ILE A 30 -12.77 -2.01 -14.24
C ILE A 30 -13.32 -0.74 -14.90
N PRO A 31 -14.65 -0.56 -14.95
CA PRO A 31 -15.26 0.66 -15.46
C PRO A 31 -15.09 1.81 -14.46
N ALA A 32 -14.96 3.04 -14.99
CA ALA A 32 -14.85 4.23 -14.17
C ALA A 32 -15.36 5.49 -14.90
N HIS A 33 -15.34 6.63 -14.21
CA HIS A 33 -15.89 7.90 -14.67
C HIS A 33 -14.81 8.98 -14.54
N LYS A 34 -14.32 9.49 -15.68
CA LYS A 34 -13.24 10.50 -15.76
C LYS A 34 -13.50 11.68 -14.82
N PHE A 35 -14.74 12.17 -14.78
CA PHE A 35 -15.12 13.29 -13.91
C PHE A 35 -14.87 13.01 -12.42
N VAL A 36 -15.32 11.85 -11.92
CA VAL A 36 -15.15 11.49 -10.50
C VAL A 36 -13.67 11.35 -10.15
N LEU A 37 -12.92 10.70 -11.04
CA LEU A 37 -11.48 10.46 -10.84
C LEU A 37 -10.69 11.79 -10.87
N SER A 38 -10.98 12.68 -11.82
CA SER A 38 -10.32 13.99 -11.94
C SER A 38 -10.56 14.88 -10.72
N VAL A 39 -11.77 14.87 -10.16
CA VAL A 39 -12.08 15.64 -8.95
C VAL A 39 -11.31 15.12 -7.72
N GLY A 40 -11.09 13.81 -7.64
CA GLY A 40 -10.47 13.16 -6.47
C GLY A 40 -8.95 12.97 -6.55
N SER A 41 -8.34 13.16 -7.73
CA SER A 41 -6.93 12.87 -7.96
C SER A 41 -6.33 13.81 -9.01
N ALA A 42 -5.29 14.54 -8.61
CA ALA A 42 -4.55 15.42 -9.55
C ALA A 42 -3.87 14.63 -10.68
N VAL A 43 -3.50 13.36 -10.43
CA VAL A 43 -2.91 12.49 -11.46
C VAL A 43 -3.95 12.12 -12.51
N PHE A 44 -5.16 11.74 -12.10
CA PHE A 44 -6.26 11.49 -13.03
C PHE A 44 -6.73 12.75 -13.74
N ASP A 45 -6.76 13.89 -13.05
CA ASP A 45 -7.06 15.15 -13.69
C ASP A 45 -6.05 15.48 -14.81
N ALA A 46 -4.76 15.35 -14.53
CA ALA A 46 -3.72 15.51 -15.54
C ALA A 46 -3.85 14.49 -16.69
N MET A 47 -4.19 13.23 -16.37
CA MET A 47 -4.35 12.17 -17.35
C MET A 47 -5.49 12.42 -18.34
N PHE A 48 -6.59 13.04 -17.91
CA PHE A 48 -7.78 13.23 -18.74
C PHE A 48 -7.97 14.65 -19.26
N ASN A 49 -7.43 15.68 -18.59
CA ASN A 49 -7.74 17.08 -18.88
C ASN A 49 -6.52 17.94 -19.23
N SER A 50 -5.28 17.39 -19.19
CA SER A 50 -4.10 18.16 -19.57
C SER A 50 -3.92 18.25 -21.10
N THR A 51 -2.94 19.04 -21.53
CA THR A 51 -2.52 19.13 -22.95
C THR A 51 -1.97 17.82 -23.52
N LEU A 52 -1.58 16.90 -22.64
CA LEU A 52 -1.09 15.55 -22.98
C LEU A 52 -2.10 14.47 -22.57
N ALA A 53 -3.39 14.82 -22.46
CA ALA A 53 -4.44 13.91 -22.06
C ALA A 53 -4.51 12.68 -22.96
N THR A 54 -4.77 11.53 -22.36
CA THR A 54 -5.00 10.30 -23.12
C THR A 54 -6.33 10.40 -23.89
N THR A 55 -6.32 9.92 -25.12
CA THR A 55 -7.51 9.75 -25.94
C THR A 55 -8.06 8.33 -25.89
N GLU A 56 -7.38 7.44 -25.14
CA GLU A 56 -7.78 6.04 -25.01
C GLU A 56 -8.95 5.89 -24.04
N ASP A 57 -9.92 5.05 -24.41
CA ASP A 57 -11.04 4.70 -23.54
C ASP A 57 -10.74 3.49 -22.65
N GLU A 58 -9.63 2.77 -22.91
CA GLU A 58 -9.11 1.70 -22.08
C GLU A 58 -7.64 1.93 -21.74
N ILE A 59 -7.33 1.98 -20.43
CA ILE A 59 -6.01 2.28 -19.90
C ILE A 59 -5.47 1.05 -19.17
N THR A 60 -4.28 0.58 -19.59
CA THR A 60 -3.64 -0.59 -18.96
C THR A 60 -2.74 -0.17 -17.80
N LEU A 61 -2.95 -0.80 -16.62
CA LEU A 61 -2.22 -0.58 -15.37
C LEU A 61 -1.59 -1.90 -14.89
N PRO A 62 -0.45 -2.33 -15.47
CA PRO A 62 0.14 -3.63 -15.17
C PRO A 62 0.86 -3.69 -13.82
N ASP A 63 1.18 -2.56 -13.25
CA ASP A 63 1.93 -2.40 -12.00
C ASP A 63 1.05 -2.09 -10.77
N VAL A 64 -0.27 -2.16 -10.95
CA VAL A 64 -1.26 -1.94 -9.88
C VAL A 64 -2.05 -3.23 -9.63
N GLU A 65 -2.20 -3.58 -8.37
CA GLU A 65 -3.04 -4.72 -7.97
C GLU A 65 -4.53 -4.36 -8.10
N PRO A 66 -5.36 -5.24 -8.70
CA PRO A 66 -6.79 -4.97 -8.87
C PRO A 66 -7.53 -4.63 -7.57
N SER A 67 -7.22 -5.32 -6.48
CA SER A 67 -7.79 -5.06 -5.15
C SER A 67 -7.45 -3.67 -4.61
N ALA A 68 -6.21 -3.24 -4.79
CA ALA A 68 -5.75 -1.92 -4.38
C ALA A 68 -6.38 -0.80 -5.23
N PHE A 69 -6.52 -1.03 -6.54
CA PHE A 69 -7.19 -0.09 -7.42
C PHE A 69 -8.68 0.05 -7.10
N LEU A 70 -9.37 -1.06 -6.82
CA LEU A 70 -10.76 -1.04 -6.37
C LEU A 70 -10.91 -0.30 -5.04
N ALA A 71 -9.99 -0.47 -4.10
CA ALA A 71 -9.99 0.27 -2.84
C ALA A 71 -9.80 1.78 -3.06
N LEU A 72 -8.90 2.18 -3.98
CA LEU A 72 -8.72 3.57 -4.40
C LEU A 72 -10.01 4.13 -5.01
N LEU A 73 -10.60 3.43 -5.98
CA LEU A 73 -11.85 3.86 -6.62
C LEU A 73 -12.98 3.98 -5.58
N LYS A 74 -13.16 2.97 -4.72
CA LYS A 74 -14.19 3.01 -3.67
C LYS A 74 -14.06 4.26 -2.81
N PHE A 75 -12.82 4.61 -2.43
CA PHE A 75 -12.55 5.84 -1.69
C PHE A 75 -12.94 7.10 -2.49
N LEU A 76 -12.56 7.19 -3.77
CA LEU A 76 -12.87 8.34 -4.62
C LEU A 76 -14.38 8.52 -4.85
N TYR A 77 -15.15 7.44 -4.89
CA TYR A 77 -16.61 7.49 -5.11
C TYR A 77 -17.42 7.70 -3.84
N SER A 78 -16.95 7.23 -2.68
CA SER A 78 -17.78 7.20 -1.46
C SER A 78 -17.08 7.68 -0.18
N ASP A 79 -15.77 7.99 -0.23
CA ASP A 79 -14.90 8.18 0.94
C ASP A 79 -14.84 6.96 1.88
N GLU A 80 -15.28 5.79 1.42
CA GLU A 80 -15.20 4.57 2.18
C GLU A 80 -13.81 3.94 2.07
N VAL A 81 -13.23 3.61 3.22
CA VAL A 81 -11.92 2.97 3.30
C VAL A 81 -12.11 1.45 3.41
N SER A 82 -11.64 0.73 2.40
CA SER A 82 -11.67 -0.75 2.36
C SER A 82 -10.24 -1.28 2.30
N ILE A 83 -9.60 -1.38 3.46
CA ILE A 83 -8.23 -1.88 3.61
C ILE A 83 -8.17 -2.98 4.68
N GLY A 84 -7.29 -3.93 4.47
CA GLY A 84 -6.98 -5.02 5.40
C GLY A 84 -5.48 -5.27 5.45
N PRO A 85 -5.00 -6.16 6.34
CA PRO A 85 -3.57 -6.45 6.49
C PRO A 85 -2.89 -6.82 5.17
N GLU A 86 -3.56 -7.62 4.33
CA GLU A 86 -3.03 -8.12 3.05
C GLU A 86 -3.01 -7.06 1.94
N THR A 87 -3.84 -6.01 2.04
CA THR A 87 -4.04 -5.05 0.95
C THR A 87 -3.55 -3.65 1.26
N VAL A 88 -3.25 -3.35 2.52
CA VAL A 88 -2.95 -1.98 2.96
C VAL A 88 -1.70 -1.40 2.29
N MET A 89 -0.64 -2.20 2.09
CA MET A 89 0.61 -1.72 1.48
C MET A 89 0.43 -1.43 -0.01
N THR A 90 -0.21 -2.33 -0.75
CA THR A 90 -0.51 -2.12 -2.17
C THR A 90 -1.49 -0.98 -2.38
N THR A 91 -2.45 -0.79 -1.44
CA THR A 91 -3.37 0.36 -1.45
C THR A 91 -2.62 1.66 -1.15
N LEU A 92 -1.67 1.67 -0.20
CA LEU A 92 -0.81 2.82 0.11
C LEU A 92 0.01 3.25 -1.12
N TYR A 93 0.68 2.30 -1.77
CA TYR A 93 1.40 2.54 -3.02
C TYR A 93 0.49 3.15 -4.09
N THR A 94 -0.70 2.57 -4.28
CA THR A 94 -1.67 3.04 -5.27
C THR A 94 -2.18 4.45 -4.93
N ALA A 95 -2.47 4.73 -3.65
CA ALA A 95 -2.89 6.05 -3.19
C ALA A 95 -1.83 7.13 -3.47
N LYS A 96 -0.56 6.83 -3.25
CA LYS A 96 0.57 7.72 -3.59
C LYS A 96 0.71 7.92 -5.09
N LYS A 97 0.71 6.82 -5.86
CA LYS A 97 0.82 6.86 -7.31
C LYS A 97 -0.24 7.78 -7.94
N TYR A 98 -1.45 7.74 -7.43
CA TYR A 98 -2.56 8.58 -7.92
C TYR A 98 -2.81 9.84 -7.10
N ALA A 99 -1.88 10.24 -6.24
CA ALA A 99 -1.95 11.46 -5.43
C ALA A 99 -3.28 11.61 -4.68
N VAL A 100 -3.65 10.61 -3.87
CA VAL A 100 -4.84 10.62 -3.00
C VAL A 100 -4.40 10.63 -1.53
N PRO A 101 -3.94 11.79 -0.99
CA PRO A 101 -3.31 11.86 0.32
C PRO A 101 -4.23 11.49 1.48
N ALA A 102 -5.54 11.66 1.32
CA ALA A 102 -6.49 11.25 2.35
C ALA A 102 -6.54 9.72 2.51
N LEU A 103 -6.51 8.95 1.41
CA LEU A 103 -6.44 7.48 1.47
C LEU A 103 -5.07 7.01 1.98
N GLU A 104 -3.98 7.66 1.54
CA GLU A 104 -2.62 7.41 2.04
C GLU A 104 -2.58 7.53 3.57
N LYS A 105 -3.13 8.60 4.13
CA LYS A 105 -3.23 8.78 5.58
C LYS A 105 -3.98 7.64 6.27
N HIS A 106 -5.10 7.19 5.72
CA HIS A 106 -5.86 6.06 6.28
C HIS A 106 -5.03 4.77 6.29
N CYS A 107 -4.27 4.49 5.22
CA CYS A 107 -3.38 3.33 5.16
C CYS A 107 -2.27 3.41 6.21
N VAL A 108 -1.59 4.55 6.33
CA VAL A 108 -0.54 4.76 7.33
C VAL A 108 -1.09 4.64 8.75
N ASP A 109 -2.26 5.21 9.04
CA ASP A 109 -2.90 5.10 10.35
C ASP A 109 -3.33 3.66 10.68
N PHE A 110 -3.74 2.88 9.68
CA PHE A 110 -4.01 1.45 9.83
C PHE A 110 -2.74 0.67 10.20
N LEU A 111 -1.65 0.88 9.46
CA LEU A 111 -0.37 0.22 9.70
C LEU A 111 0.19 0.57 11.09
N LYS A 112 0.15 1.84 11.50
CA LYS A 112 0.57 2.28 12.83
C LYS A 112 -0.20 1.60 13.96
N ARG A 113 -1.51 1.43 13.80
CA ARG A 113 -2.36 0.79 14.83
C ARG A 113 -2.17 -0.70 14.94
N ASN A 114 -1.74 -1.35 13.86
CA ASN A 114 -1.56 -2.80 13.79
C ASN A 114 -0.09 -3.23 13.85
N LEU A 115 0.85 -2.29 14.04
CA LEU A 115 2.27 -2.60 14.18
C LEU A 115 2.53 -3.23 15.53
N GLY A 116 3.08 -4.44 15.52
CA GLY A 116 3.50 -5.21 16.69
C GLY A 116 4.80 -5.98 16.43
N PRO A 117 5.40 -6.58 17.46
CA PRO A 117 6.63 -7.36 17.30
C PRO A 117 6.47 -8.56 16.35
N ASP A 118 5.28 -9.11 16.25
CA ASP A 118 4.91 -10.24 15.40
C ASP A 118 4.96 -9.91 13.90
N ASN A 119 4.76 -8.67 13.51
CA ASN A 119 4.71 -8.24 12.11
C ASN A 119 5.75 -7.15 11.74
N ALA A 120 6.56 -6.68 12.71
CA ALA A 120 7.47 -5.55 12.51
C ALA A 120 8.52 -5.81 11.43
N PHE A 121 9.06 -7.03 11.32
CA PHE A 121 10.02 -7.38 10.27
C PHE A 121 9.38 -7.39 8.88
N MET A 122 8.22 -8.03 8.75
CA MET A 122 7.46 -8.05 7.49
C MET A 122 7.12 -6.62 7.02
N LEU A 123 6.60 -5.80 7.93
CA LEU A 123 6.27 -4.41 7.62
C LEU A 123 7.49 -3.56 7.31
N LEU A 124 8.64 -3.82 7.95
CA LEU A 124 9.91 -3.13 7.63
C LEU A 124 10.37 -3.46 6.20
N THR A 125 10.35 -4.73 5.81
CA THR A 125 10.68 -5.16 4.45
C THR A 125 9.78 -4.47 3.43
N GLN A 126 8.48 -4.45 3.67
CA GLN A 126 7.52 -3.78 2.78
C GLN A 126 7.71 -2.26 2.75
N ALA A 127 7.95 -1.63 3.91
CA ALA A 127 8.20 -0.20 3.99
C ALA A 127 9.44 0.23 3.19
N ARG A 128 10.48 -0.61 3.17
CA ARG A 128 11.69 -0.38 2.36
C ARG A 128 11.39 -0.58 0.87
N LEU A 129 10.68 -1.65 0.51
CA LEU A 129 10.31 -1.95 -0.88
C LEU A 129 9.47 -0.82 -1.52
N PHE A 130 8.54 -0.24 -0.75
CA PHE A 130 7.65 0.82 -1.23
C PHE A 130 8.16 2.24 -0.93
N ASP A 131 9.41 2.39 -0.47
CA ASP A 131 10.02 3.67 -0.11
C ASP A 131 9.18 4.48 0.89
N GLU A 132 8.83 3.83 2.02
CA GLU A 132 8.06 4.40 3.13
C GLU A 132 8.95 4.68 4.36
N PRO A 133 9.80 5.71 4.35
CA PRO A 133 10.81 5.93 5.39
C PRO A 133 10.20 6.17 6.77
N GLN A 134 9.01 6.80 6.85
CA GLN A 134 8.33 7.02 8.13
C GLN A 134 7.81 5.73 8.76
N LEU A 135 7.26 4.82 7.94
CA LEU A 135 6.83 3.51 8.40
C LEU A 135 8.04 2.65 8.78
N ALA A 136 9.11 2.67 7.98
CA ALA A 136 10.35 1.97 8.29
C ALA A 136 10.93 2.40 9.65
N ALA A 137 10.96 3.71 9.95
CA ALA A 137 11.39 4.22 11.24
C ALA A 137 10.54 3.68 12.41
N LEU A 138 9.22 3.63 12.26
CA LEU A 138 8.31 3.09 13.27
C LEU A 138 8.52 1.59 13.49
N CYS A 139 8.74 0.82 12.41
CA CYS A 139 9.05 -0.60 12.51
C CYS A 139 10.38 -0.82 13.27
N LEU A 140 11.42 -0.03 12.96
CA LEU A 140 12.70 -0.09 13.66
C LEU A 140 12.56 0.26 15.14
N GLU A 141 11.78 1.28 15.50
CA GLU A 141 11.49 1.59 16.91
C GLU A 141 10.74 0.47 17.64
N CYS A 142 9.82 -0.20 16.95
CA CYS A 142 9.11 -1.37 17.49
C CYS A 142 10.09 -2.52 17.75
N LEU A 143 11.00 -2.80 16.81
CA LEU A 143 12.03 -3.82 16.92
C LEU A 143 13.01 -3.52 18.05
N ASP A 144 13.47 -2.27 18.20
CA ASP A 144 14.35 -1.86 19.29
C ASP A 144 13.74 -2.15 20.67
N LYS A 145 12.45 -1.93 20.82
CA LYS A 145 11.73 -2.11 22.08
C LYS A 145 11.41 -3.56 22.39
N ASN A 146 11.13 -4.37 21.36
CA ASN A 146 10.58 -5.72 21.46
C ASN A 146 11.45 -6.76 20.72
N THR A 147 12.76 -6.56 20.67
CA THR A 147 13.67 -7.43 19.90
C THR A 147 13.51 -8.92 20.20
N PRO A 148 13.41 -9.38 21.47
CA PRO A 148 13.30 -10.82 21.75
C PRO A 148 12.04 -11.47 21.14
N GLU A 149 10.91 -10.77 21.21
CA GLU A 149 9.63 -11.24 20.67
C GLU A 149 9.67 -11.26 19.15
N ALA A 150 10.17 -10.19 18.55
CA ALA A 150 10.26 -10.05 17.08
C ALA A 150 11.16 -11.12 16.45
N LEU A 151 12.28 -11.46 17.09
CA LEU A 151 13.18 -12.53 16.62
C LEU A 151 12.55 -13.93 16.66
N THR A 152 11.45 -14.13 17.40
CA THR A 152 10.73 -15.39 17.44
C THR A 152 9.51 -15.43 16.54
N ALA A 153 9.13 -14.30 15.95
CA ALA A 153 8.01 -14.19 15.03
C ALA A 153 8.28 -14.94 13.71
N ASP A 154 7.24 -15.50 13.11
CA ASP A 154 7.33 -16.22 11.84
C ASP A 154 7.90 -15.37 10.72
N GLY A 155 7.53 -14.09 10.67
CA GLY A 155 8.04 -13.14 9.66
C GLY A 155 9.54 -12.81 9.75
N PHE A 156 10.25 -13.25 10.80
CA PHE A 156 11.70 -13.03 10.89
C PHE A 156 12.49 -13.87 9.87
N THR A 157 12.04 -15.06 9.54
CA THR A 157 12.74 -15.96 8.59
C THR A 157 12.52 -15.57 7.12
N ASP A 158 11.56 -14.72 6.83
CA ASP A 158 11.17 -14.32 5.48
C ASP A 158 11.73 -12.95 5.06
N ILE A 159 12.57 -12.34 5.91
CA ILE A 159 13.17 -11.02 5.63
C ILE A 159 14.32 -11.14 4.64
N ASP A 160 14.48 -10.09 3.82
CA ASP A 160 15.63 -9.96 2.94
C ASP A 160 16.91 -9.60 3.72
N ILE A 161 18.07 -9.91 3.10
CA ILE A 161 19.36 -9.71 3.73
C ILE A 161 19.68 -8.24 3.99
N GLU A 162 19.16 -7.32 3.18
CA GLU A 162 19.37 -5.88 3.34
C GLU A 162 18.61 -5.35 4.54
N THR A 163 17.36 -5.83 4.72
CA THR A 163 16.54 -5.51 5.90
C THR A 163 17.18 -6.08 7.17
N LEU A 164 17.66 -7.33 7.12
CA LEU A 164 18.39 -7.94 8.25
C LEU A 164 19.62 -7.12 8.62
N SER A 165 20.47 -6.77 7.64
CA SER A 165 21.66 -5.95 7.87
C SER A 165 21.32 -4.61 8.51
N ALA A 166 20.29 -3.92 8.00
CA ALA A 166 19.86 -2.64 8.54
C ALA A 166 19.38 -2.71 10.00
N VAL A 167 18.84 -3.87 10.41
CA VAL A 167 18.46 -4.11 11.81
C VAL A 167 19.66 -4.46 12.66
N LEU A 168 20.58 -5.31 12.16
CA LEU A 168 21.77 -5.75 12.90
C LEU A 168 22.78 -4.61 13.15
N ASP A 169 22.82 -3.60 12.27
CA ASP A 169 23.66 -2.40 12.42
C ASP A 169 23.19 -1.46 13.56
N ARG A 170 22.11 -1.79 14.26
CA ARG A 170 21.54 -0.94 15.30
C ARG A 170 22.07 -1.28 16.69
N ASP A 171 22.67 -0.32 17.36
CA ASP A 171 23.13 -0.43 18.76
C ASP A 171 21.95 -0.41 19.77
N SER A 172 20.74 -0.12 19.32
CA SER A 172 19.55 0.06 20.17
C SER A 172 18.78 -1.24 20.46
N LEU A 173 19.17 -2.36 19.87
CA LEU A 173 18.50 -3.65 20.04
C LEU A 173 18.61 -4.16 21.49
N ARG A 174 17.46 -4.47 22.09
CA ARG A 174 17.35 -4.95 23.49
C ARG A 174 17.48 -6.46 23.59
N VAL A 175 18.56 -7.03 23.08
CA VAL A 175 18.81 -8.47 23.11
C VAL A 175 20.30 -8.76 23.32
N LYS A 176 20.61 -9.92 23.92
CA LYS A 176 22.01 -10.38 24.03
C LYS A 176 22.50 -10.82 22.66
N GLU A 177 23.74 -10.48 22.31
CA GLU A 177 24.36 -10.86 21.03
C GLU A 177 24.26 -12.37 20.75
N SER A 178 24.44 -13.21 21.77
CA SER A 178 24.34 -14.67 21.64
C SER A 178 22.95 -15.13 21.18
N LYS A 179 21.88 -14.45 21.64
CA LYS A 179 20.50 -14.75 21.20
C LYS A 179 20.25 -14.24 19.79
N LEU A 180 20.76 -13.05 19.47
CA LEU A 180 20.69 -12.48 18.13
C LEU A 180 21.39 -13.40 17.12
N PHE A 181 22.62 -13.82 17.42
CA PHE A 181 23.37 -14.77 16.59
C PHE A 181 22.63 -16.09 16.39
N SER A 182 22.04 -16.65 17.45
CA SER A 182 21.27 -17.90 17.36
C SER A 182 20.00 -17.74 16.51
N ALA A 183 19.37 -16.57 16.51
CA ALA A 183 18.21 -16.29 15.67
C ALA A 183 18.59 -16.19 14.19
N VAL A 184 19.71 -15.51 13.88
CA VAL A 184 20.20 -15.32 12.50
C VAL A 184 20.65 -16.64 11.85
N LEU A 185 21.07 -17.64 12.64
CA LEU A 185 21.46 -18.96 12.14
C LEU A 185 20.25 -19.92 11.88
N ARG A 186 19.04 -19.50 12.17
CA ARG A 186 17.80 -20.25 11.94
C ARG A 186 17.27 -20.09 10.51
#